data_33b3e86acd2d6d73ff95db6065465767
#
_entry.id   33b3e86acd2d6d73ff95db6065465767
#
_cell.length_a   1.000
_cell.length_b   1.000
_cell.length_c   1.000
_cell.angle_alpha   90.00
_cell.angle_beta   90.00
_cell.angle_gamma   90.00
#
_symmetry.space_group_name_H-M   'P 1'
#
loop_
_entity.id
_entity.type
_entity.pdbx_description
1 polymer ?
#
loop_
_entity_poly.entity_id
_entity_poly.type
_entity_poly.pdbx_seq_one_letter_code
_entity_poly.pdbx_strand_id
1 'polypeptide(L)'
;QLENTKADLAKLTAEFDRSDLSDEGKLNFDLFKRELTNEIENAAFRKQSYVVDQFRGQYTSAITLLKNNHRIVNEAGAQAYINRLVGFESLMDDIVARMKDRAAFGVLPPAFSFDSMINDVSAMLTGAPLDAPVTSSSKLHPLYADFKEKLAALHLEESKENALLEEASNALKGPFKRGYSSLLATLEQQKPLQINNDGV
;
A
#
# COMPACT_ATOMS: atom_id res chain seq x y z
N GLN A 1 -7.07 15.97 6.79
CA GLN A 1 -8.03 15.11 7.51
C GLN A 1 -8.30 15.64 8.91
N LEU A 2 -7.29 15.78 9.80
CA LEU A 2 -7.48 16.25 11.18
C LEU A 2 -8.18 17.63 11.28
N GLU A 3 -7.85 18.57 10.42
CA GLU A 3 -8.50 19.90 10.39
C GLU A 3 -9.97 19.79 9.97
N ASN A 4 -10.30 18.87 9.06
CA ASN A 4 -11.69 18.60 8.70
C ASN A 4 -12.45 17.99 9.89
N THR A 5 -11.87 17.01 10.60
CA THR A 5 -12.47 16.41 11.80
C THR A 5 -12.75 17.46 12.88
N LYS A 6 -11.83 18.41 13.11
CA LYS A 6 -12.03 19.53 14.03
C LYS A 6 -13.16 20.46 13.56
N ALA A 7 -13.21 20.77 12.27
CA ALA A 7 -14.28 21.58 11.71
C ALA A 7 -15.65 20.90 11.82
N ASP A 8 -15.71 19.59 11.58
CA ASP A 8 -16.94 18.79 11.72
C ASP A 8 -17.42 18.75 13.18
N LEU A 9 -16.50 18.61 14.16
CA LEU A 9 -16.86 18.68 15.58
C LEU A 9 -17.38 20.06 15.96
N ALA A 10 -16.75 21.13 15.48
CA ALA A 10 -17.19 22.50 15.72
C ALA A 10 -18.57 22.73 15.12
N LYS A 11 -18.80 22.29 13.88
CA LYS A 11 -20.09 22.39 13.19
C LYS A 11 -21.18 21.60 13.92
N LEU A 12 -20.91 20.35 14.30
CA LEU A 12 -21.86 19.52 15.05
C LEU A 12 -22.34 20.21 16.32
N THR A 13 -21.41 20.82 17.08
CA THR A 13 -21.74 21.46 18.35
C THR A 13 -22.37 22.85 18.21
N ALA A 14 -22.18 23.52 17.08
CA ALA A 14 -22.75 24.83 16.80
C ALA A 14 -24.16 24.78 16.17
N GLU A 15 -24.42 23.78 15.33
CA GLU A 15 -25.66 23.70 14.56
C GLU A 15 -26.75 22.85 15.21
N PHE A 16 -26.39 21.98 16.17
CA PHE A 16 -27.35 21.09 16.83
C PHE A 16 -27.40 21.32 18.34
N ASP A 17 -28.57 21.68 18.85
CA ASP A 17 -28.85 21.62 20.28
C ASP A 17 -29.28 20.19 20.63
N ARG A 18 -28.47 19.52 21.42
CA ARG A 18 -28.77 18.15 21.88
C ARG A 18 -30.11 18.02 22.57
N SER A 19 -30.57 19.09 23.28
CA SER A 19 -31.83 19.07 24.03
C SER A 19 -33.05 18.94 23.12
N ASP A 20 -32.97 19.44 21.90
CA ASP A 20 -34.07 19.46 20.92
C ASP A 20 -34.19 18.12 20.13
N LEU A 21 -33.22 17.22 20.32
CA LEU A 21 -33.21 15.95 19.60
C LEU A 21 -34.10 14.90 20.31
N SER A 22 -34.63 13.95 19.51
CA SER A 22 -35.23 12.73 20.01
C SER A 22 -34.22 11.89 20.80
N ASP A 23 -34.67 10.91 21.59
CA ASP A 23 -33.75 10.05 22.37
C ASP A 23 -32.76 9.30 21.48
N GLU A 24 -33.18 8.81 20.30
CA GLU A 24 -32.28 8.25 19.29
C GLU A 24 -31.34 9.31 18.71
N GLY A 25 -31.83 10.51 18.45
CA GLY A 25 -31.03 11.65 18.01
C GLY A 25 -29.95 12.05 19.02
N LYS A 26 -30.28 12.06 20.31
CA LYS A 26 -29.31 12.31 21.39
C LYS A 26 -28.21 11.25 21.44
N LEU A 27 -28.57 9.98 21.29
CA LEU A 27 -27.60 8.91 21.25
C LEU A 27 -26.66 9.04 20.06
N ASN A 28 -27.20 9.28 18.85
CA ASN A 28 -26.42 9.47 17.63
C ASN A 28 -25.50 10.70 17.73
N PHE A 29 -25.98 11.80 18.28
CA PHE A 29 -25.19 13.01 18.54
C PHE A 29 -24.01 12.69 19.49
N ASP A 30 -24.27 12.02 20.61
CA ASP A 30 -23.25 11.70 21.61
C ASP A 30 -22.19 10.73 21.01
N LEU A 31 -22.61 9.71 20.27
CA LEU A 31 -21.70 8.76 19.61
C LEU A 31 -20.82 9.46 18.57
N PHE A 32 -21.42 10.26 17.68
CA PHE A 32 -20.67 10.96 16.64
C PHE A 32 -19.71 12.00 17.22
N LYS A 33 -20.15 12.77 18.21
CA LYS A 33 -19.30 13.70 18.95
C LYS A 33 -18.11 12.99 19.61
N ARG A 34 -18.35 11.82 20.21
CA ARG A 34 -17.29 11.01 20.83
C ARG A 34 -16.31 10.48 19.79
N GLU A 35 -16.80 10.01 18.65
CA GLU A 35 -15.97 9.53 17.54
C GLU A 35 -15.02 10.63 17.05
N LEU A 36 -15.55 11.82 16.73
CA LEU A 36 -14.75 12.97 16.30
C LEU A 36 -13.74 13.40 17.37
N THR A 37 -14.14 13.42 18.64
CA THR A 37 -13.25 13.76 19.76
C THR A 37 -12.11 12.74 19.87
N ASN A 38 -12.42 11.44 19.84
CA ASN A 38 -11.43 10.38 19.90
C ASN A 38 -10.45 10.45 18.70
N GLU A 39 -10.94 10.76 17.49
CA GLU A 39 -10.08 10.93 16.32
C GLU A 39 -9.10 12.09 16.50
N ILE A 40 -9.56 13.22 17.05
CA ILE A 40 -8.71 14.39 17.36
C ILE A 40 -7.65 14.04 18.40
N GLU A 41 -8.05 13.39 19.49
CA GLU A 41 -7.15 12.99 20.58
C GLU A 41 -6.12 11.95 20.08
N ASN A 42 -6.57 10.94 19.33
CA ASN A 42 -5.72 9.90 18.77
C ASN A 42 -4.72 10.42 17.72
N ALA A 43 -4.98 11.58 17.11
CA ALA A 43 -4.05 12.19 16.18
C ALA A 43 -2.69 12.51 16.81
N ALA A 44 -2.62 12.73 18.13
CA ALA A 44 -1.37 12.90 18.88
C ALA A 44 -0.50 11.63 18.84
N PHE A 45 -1.13 10.46 18.78
CA PHE A 45 -0.48 9.15 18.82
C PHE A 45 -0.22 8.55 17.43
N ARG A 46 -0.53 9.27 16.33
CA ARG A 46 -0.41 8.78 14.96
C ARG A 46 1.00 8.29 14.58
N LYS A 47 2.03 8.74 15.29
CA LYS A 47 3.42 8.33 15.08
C LYS A 47 3.84 7.10 15.89
N GLN A 48 3.00 6.61 16.77
CA GLN A 48 3.31 5.47 17.65
C GLN A 48 2.96 4.11 17.01
N SER A 49 2.29 4.10 15.87
CA SER A 49 1.99 2.87 15.12
C SER A 49 3.06 2.57 14.09
N TYR A 50 3.37 1.30 13.88
CA TYR A 50 4.23 0.85 12.78
C TYR A 50 3.59 1.18 11.43
N VAL A 51 4.42 1.57 10.46
CA VAL A 51 3.97 1.80 9.07
C VAL A 51 3.74 0.48 8.36
N VAL A 52 4.65 -0.46 8.63
CA VAL A 52 4.62 -1.84 8.12
C VAL A 52 5.04 -2.79 9.23
N ASP A 53 4.49 -3.98 9.24
CA ASP A 53 4.90 -5.10 10.08
C ASP A 53 4.70 -6.42 9.28
N GLN A 54 4.99 -7.57 9.88
CA GLN A 54 4.88 -8.87 9.21
C GLN A 54 3.44 -9.25 8.83
N PHE A 55 2.41 -8.59 9.38
CA PHE A 55 1.00 -8.84 9.07
C PHE A 55 0.37 -7.73 8.25
N ARG A 56 0.91 -6.50 8.33
CA ARG A 56 0.33 -5.31 7.73
C ARG A 56 1.35 -4.58 6.86
N GLY A 57 1.06 -4.51 5.59
CA GLY A 57 1.88 -3.72 4.68
C GLY A 57 1.12 -3.39 3.41
N GLN A 58 1.04 -2.11 3.06
CA GLN A 58 0.48 -1.71 1.79
C GLN A 58 1.27 -2.29 0.61
N TYR A 59 2.55 -2.65 0.83
CA TYR A 59 3.43 -3.25 -0.17
C TYR A 59 2.94 -4.63 -0.66
N THR A 60 2.30 -5.44 0.21
CA THR A 60 1.70 -6.73 -0.17
C THR A 60 0.23 -6.60 -0.55
N SER A 61 -0.54 -5.81 0.19
CA SER A 61 -1.97 -5.66 -0.05
C SER A 61 -2.28 -4.99 -1.39
N ALA A 62 -1.44 -4.06 -1.85
CA ALA A 62 -1.59 -3.43 -3.17
C ALA A 62 -1.42 -4.43 -4.32
N ILE A 63 -0.49 -5.39 -4.20
CA ILE A 63 -0.33 -6.48 -5.18
C ILE A 63 -1.58 -7.36 -5.21
N THR A 64 -2.05 -7.77 -4.04
CA THR A 64 -3.24 -8.60 -3.90
C THR A 64 -4.47 -7.90 -4.48
N LEU A 65 -4.63 -6.60 -4.20
CA LEU A 65 -5.71 -5.79 -4.75
C LEU A 65 -5.64 -5.74 -6.28
N LEU A 66 -4.46 -5.50 -6.85
CA LEU A 66 -4.27 -5.43 -8.29
C LEU A 66 -4.59 -6.76 -8.97
N LYS A 67 -4.12 -7.87 -8.43
CA LYS A 67 -4.40 -9.21 -8.96
C LYS A 67 -5.87 -9.58 -8.87
N ASN A 68 -6.49 -9.38 -7.71
CA ASN A 68 -7.81 -9.93 -7.44
C ASN A 68 -8.96 -9.03 -7.90
N ASN A 69 -8.74 -7.70 -7.92
CA ASN A 69 -9.81 -6.74 -8.15
C ASN A 69 -9.70 -5.99 -9.50
N HIS A 70 -8.49 -5.92 -10.11
CA HIS A 70 -8.35 -5.26 -11.39
C HIS A 70 -8.77 -6.20 -12.52
N ARG A 71 -9.89 -5.89 -13.16
CA ARG A 71 -10.36 -6.59 -14.37
C ARG A 71 -9.87 -5.87 -15.61
N ILE A 72 -9.35 -6.62 -16.58
CA ILE A 72 -8.98 -6.12 -17.90
C ILE A 72 -10.08 -6.58 -18.87
N VAL A 73 -10.90 -5.65 -19.33
CA VAL A 73 -12.03 -5.93 -20.25
C VAL A 73 -11.85 -5.28 -21.61
N ASN A 74 -10.81 -4.45 -21.77
CA ASN A 74 -10.42 -3.77 -23.01
C ASN A 74 -8.98 -3.23 -22.89
N GLU A 75 -8.46 -2.65 -23.98
CA GLU A 75 -7.10 -2.07 -24.04
C GLU A 75 -6.92 -0.94 -22.98
N ALA A 76 -7.93 -0.10 -22.72
CA ALA A 76 -7.84 0.92 -21.69
C ALA A 76 -7.69 0.33 -20.28
N GLY A 77 -8.33 -0.82 -20.00
CA GLY A 77 -8.14 -1.58 -18.77
C GLY A 77 -6.72 -2.13 -18.65
N ALA A 78 -6.14 -2.61 -19.76
CA ALA A 78 -4.75 -3.06 -19.79
C ALA A 78 -3.78 -1.91 -19.50
N GLN A 79 -3.98 -0.75 -20.11
CA GLN A 79 -3.17 0.44 -19.85
C GLN A 79 -3.31 0.92 -18.40
N ALA A 80 -4.52 0.87 -17.84
CA ALA A 80 -4.74 1.21 -16.42
C ALA A 80 -4.02 0.26 -15.47
N TYR A 81 -3.88 -1.03 -15.83
CA TYR A 81 -3.08 -1.98 -15.07
C TYR A 81 -1.60 -1.60 -15.09
N ILE A 82 -1.06 -1.29 -16.27
CA ILE A 82 0.34 -0.85 -16.45
C ILE A 82 0.61 0.43 -15.65
N ASN A 83 -0.29 1.41 -15.70
CA ASN A 83 -0.17 2.64 -14.93
C ASN A 83 -0.13 2.38 -13.42
N ARG A 84 -0.84 1.37 -12.93
CA ARG A 84 -0.76 0.94 -11.52
C ARG A 84 0.57 0.27 -11.20
N LEU A 85 1.16 -0.49 -12.13
CA LEU A 85 2.53 -1.01 -11.96
C LEU A 85 3.55 0.13 -11.81
N VAL A 86 3.42 1.18 -12.60
CA VAL A 86 4.24 2.40 -12.47
C VAL A 86 4.01 3.08 -11.12
N GLY A 87 2.76 3.16 -10.67
CA GLY A 87 2.37 3.79 -9.40
C GLY A 87 2.94 3.12 -8.15
N PHE A 88 3.42 1.87 -8.24
CA PHE A 88 4.08 1.21 -7.11
C PHE A 88 5.35 1.94 -6.64
N GLU A 89 6.09 2.64 -7.51
CA GLU A 89 7.25 3.43 -7.11
C GLU A 89 6.85 4.50 -6.09
N SER A 90 5.87 5.33 -6.43
CA SER A 90 5.36 6.39 -5.53
C SER A 90 4.79 5.82 -4.24
N LEU A 91 4.08 4.69 -4.31
CA LEU A 91 3.57 4.02 -3.11
C LEU A 91 4.70 3.57 -2.18
N MET A 92 5.77 2.99 -2.73
CA MET A 92 6.91 2.56 -1.92
C MET A 92 7.68 3.76 -1.35
N ASP A 93 7.82 4.84 -2.11
CA ASP A 93 8.46 6.07 -1.63
C ASP A 93 7.70 6.67 -0.44
N ASP A 94 6.36 6.70 -0.49
CA ASP A 94 5.53 7.12 0.63
C ASP A 94 5.69 6.22 1.87
N ILE A 95 5.75 4.91 1.68
CA ILE A 95 5.99 3.95 2.76
C ILE A 95 7.36 4.20 3.38
N VAL A 96 8.40 4.31 2.57
CA VAL A 96 9.79 4.56 3.00
C VAL A 96 9.91 5.88 3.76
N ALA A 97 9.29 6.95 3.25
CA ALA A 97 9.30 8.25 3.92
C ALA A 97 8.66 8.16 5.32
N ARG A 98 7.51 7.49 5.43
CA ARG A 98 6.83 7.29 6.72
C ARG A 98 7.63 6.38 7.65
N MET A 99 8.29 5.33 7.15
CA MET A 99 9.16 4.47 7.94
C MET A 99 10.34 5.24 8.52
N LYS A 100 10.98 6.10 7.72
CA LYS A 100 12.07 6.97 8.18
C LYS A 100 11.60 7.98 9.23
N ASP A 101 10.41 8.59 9.05
CA ASP A 101 9.81 9.49 10.05
C ASP A 101 9.53 8.75 11.37
N ARG A 102 9.06 7.50 11.32
CA ARG A 102 8.82 6.68 12.54
C ARG A 102 10.11 6.29 13.22
N ALA A 103 11.11 5.84 12.46
CA ALA A 103 12.43 5.49 13.00
C ALA A 103 13.09 6.70 13.68
N ALA A 104 13.00 7.90 13.09
CA ALA A 104 13.49 9.13 13.71
C ALA A 104 12.75 9.48 15.02
N PHE A 105 11.50 9.04 15.16
CA PHE A 105 10.70 9.18 16.39
C PHE A 105 10.95 8.03 17.40
N GLY A 106 11.80 7.07 17.08
CA GLY A 106 12.11 5.90 17.92
C GLY A 106 11.10 4.74 17.81
N VAL A 107 10.22 4.77 16.83
CA VAL A 107 9.20 3.72 16.61
C VAL A 107 9.64 2.84 15.45
N LEU A 108 10.08 1.62 15.79
CA LEU A 108 10.51 0.57 14.88
C LEU A 108 9.75 -0.73 15.17
N PRO A 109 9.40 -1.52 14.14
CA PRO A 109 8.86 -2.86 14.35
C PRO A 109 9.82 -3.75 15.15
N PRO A 110 9.33 -4.81 15.82
CA PRO A 110 10.18 -5.78 16.50
C PRO A 110 11.17 -6.47 15.56
N ALA A 111 12.32 -6.95 16.08
CA ALA A 111 13.38 -7.56 15.28
C ALA A 111 12.90 -8.71 14.39
N PHE A 112 12.04 -9.58 14.92
CA PHE A 112 11.49 -10.72 14.19
C PHE A 112 10.62 -10.32 12.99
N SER A 113 10.00 -9.14 13.04
CA SER A 113 9.19 -8.61 11.93
C SER A 113 10.04 -8.27 10.72
N PHE A 114 11.26 -7.77 10.92
CA PHE A 114 12.14 -7.37 9.81
C PHE A 114 12.53 -8.54 8.92
N ASP A 115 12.83 -9.72 9.49
CA ASP A 115 13.19 -10.90 8.70
C ASP A 115 12.06 -11.33 7.78
N SER A 116 10.84 -11.36 8.30
CA SER A 116 9.66 -11.67 7.48
C SER A 116 9.45 -10.64 6.37
N MET A 117 9.48 -9.34 6.70
CA MET A 117 9.29 -8.27 5.72
C MET A 117 10.39 -8.27 4.63
N ILE A 118 11.65 -8.47 5.01
CA ILE A 118 12.78 -8.56 4.07
C ILE A 118 12.60 -9.74 3.11
N ASN A 119 12.20 -10.91 3.62
CA ASN A 119 11.92 -12.08 2.80
C ASN A 119 10.77 -11.83 1.83
N ASP A 120 9.67 -11.25 2.30
CA ASP A 120 8.51 -10.94 1.47
C ASP A 120 8.86 -9.95 0.35
N VAL A 121 9.54 -8.84 0.69
CA VAL A 121 9.95 -7.82 -0.27
C VAL A 121 10.97 -8.36 -1.26
N SER A 122 11.93 -9.19 -0.81
CA SER A 122 12.89 -9.86 -1.68
C SER A 122 12.20 -10.79 -2.68
N ALA A 123 11.19 -11.53 -2.23
CA ALA A 123 10.40 -12.39 -3.12
C ALA A 123 9.67 -11.59 -4.21
N MET A 124 9.24 -10.34 -3.92
CA MET A 124 8.62 -9.45 -4.92
C MET A 124 9.60 -8.92 -5.96
N LEU A 125 10.89 -9.08 -5.76
CA LEU A 125 11.94 -8.68 -6.71
C LEU A 125 12.43 -9.85 -7.58
N THR A 126 11.76 -11.01 -7.54
CA THR A 126 12.14 -12.22 -8.28
C THR A 126 11.12 -12.60 -9.36
N GLY A 127 11.57 -13.30 -10.37
CA GLY A 127 10.76 -13.80 -11.49
C GLY A 127 10.82 -12.90 -12.73
N ALA A 128 10.80 -13.53 -13.91
CA ALA A 128 10.85 -12.80 -15.17
C ALA A 128 9.62 -11.88 -15.36
N PRO A 129 9.78 -10.66 -15.84
CA PRO A 129 10.97 -10.05 -16.46
C PRO A 129 11.93 -9.33 -15.51
N LEU A 130 11.75 -9.36 -14.18
CA LEU A 130 12.53 -8.57 -13.21
C LEU A 130 14.00 -9.01 -13.09
N ASP A 131 14.23 -10.31 -13.03
CA ASP A 131 15.54 -10.93 -12.77
C ASP A 131 16.10 -11.72 -13.96
N ALA A 132 15.26 -12.06 -14.93
CA ALA A 132 15.63 -12.80 -16.14
C ALA A 132 14.75 -12.42 -17.33
N PRO A 133 15.20 -12.68 -18.59
CA PRO A 133 14.34 -12.58 -19.76
C PRO A 133 13.14 -13.52 -19.69
N VAL A 134 12.03 -13.11 -20.31
CA VAL A 134 10.85 -13.97 -20.44
C VAL A 134 11.10 -15.01 -21.53
N THR A 135 11.04 -16.29 -21.16
CA THR A 135 11.13 -17.45 -22.06
C THR A 135 9.97 -18.41 -21.76
N SER A 136 9.82 -19.46 -22.55
CA SER A 136 8.79 -20.48 -22.32
C SER A 136 8.94 -21.25 -21.00
N SER A 137 10.16 -21.29 -20.46
CA SER A 137 10.50 -21.98 -19.19
C SER A 137 10.72 -21.05 -18.00
N SER A 138 10.59 -19.73 -18.19
CA SER A 138 10.82 -18.76 -17.10
C SER A 138 9.75 -18.87 -16.04
N LYS A 139 10.18 -18.81 -14.75
CA LYS A 139 9.27 -18.50 -13.66
C LYS A 139 8.89 -17.03 -13.76
N LEU A 140 7.65 -16.75 -14.10
CA LEU A 140 7.17 -15.39 -14.26
C LEU A 140 6.92 -14.72 -12.90
N HIS A 141 7.18 -13.43 -12.83
CA HIS A 141 6.73 -12.59 -11.73
C HIS A 141 5.18 -12.64 -11.62
N PRO A 142 4.60 -12.75 -10.41
CA PRO A 142 3.15 -12.96 -10.26
C PRO A 142 2.27 -11.90 -10.93
N LEU A 143 2.68 -10.62 -10.93
CA LEU A 143 1.95 -9.55 -11.61
C LEU A 143 2.08 -9.63 -13.14
N TYR A 144 3.23 -10.08 -13.64
CA TYR A 144 3.39 -10.26 -15.10
C TYR A 144 2.57 -11.45 -15.61
N ALA A 145 2.55 -12.53 -14.86
CA ALA A 145 1.71 -13.69 -15.16
C ALA A 145 0.22 -13.36 -15.18
N ASP A 146 -0.24 -12.65 -14.14
CA ASP A 146 -1.62 -12.18 -14.00
C ASP A 146 -2.01 -11.23 -15.15
N PHE A 147 -1.15 -10.28 -15.48
CA PHE A 147 -1.38 -9.36 -16.59
C PHE A 147 -1.48 -10.10 -17.93
N LYS A 148 -0.54 -11.01 -18.20
CA LYS A 148 -0.51 -11.81 -19.42
C LYS A 148 -1.77 -12.66 -19.57
N GLU A 149 -2.21 -13.31 -18.50
CA GLU A 149 -3.44 -14.12 -18.50
C GLU A 149 -4.67 -13.27 -18.80
N LYS A 150 -4.81 -12.13 -18.12
CA LYS A 150 -5.93 -11.21 -18.32
C LYS A 150 -5.92 -10.58 -19.70
N LEU A 151 -4.73 -10.28 -20.25
CA LEU A 151 -4.58 -9.70 -21.58
C LEU A 151 -4.96 -10.68 -22.68
N ALA A 152 -4.55 -11.95 -22.56
CA ALA A 152 -4.89 -13.00 -23.51
C ALA A 152 -6.40 -13.19 -23.69
N ALA A 153 -7.19 -12.93 -22.63
CA ALA A 153 -8.65 -13.01 -22.69
C ALA A 153 -9.31 -11.95 -23.60
N LEU A 154 -8.58 -10.90 -24.00
CA LEU A 154 -9.07 -9.87 -24.92
C LEU A 154 -8.98 -10.27 -26.38
N HIS A 155 -8.22 -11.32 -26.72
CA HIS A 155 -7.99 -11.79 -28.10
C HIS A 155 -7.55 -10.66 -29.06
N LEU A 156 -6.58 -9.84 -28.60
CA LEU A 156 -6.02 -8.74 -29.38
C LEU A 156 -5.19 -9.26 -30.56
N GLU A 157 -4.89 -8.37 -31.49
CA GLU A 157 -3.88 -8.64 -32.52
C GLU A 157 -2.50 -8.82 -31.85
N GLU A 158 -1.70 -9.77 -32.33
CA GLU A 158 -0.41 -10.15 -31.75
C GLU A 158 0.54 -8.96 -31.55
N SER A 159 0.57 -8.03 -32.49
CA SER A 159 1.37 -6.80 -32.40
C SER A 159 1.00 -5.93 -31.20
N LYS A 160 -0.30 -5.77 -30.94
CA LYS A 160 -0.82 -5.00 -29.83
C LYS A 160 -0.59 -5.72 -28.48
N GLU A 161 -0.85 -7.02 -28.45
CA GLU A 161 -0.59 -7.83 -27.25
C GLU A 161 0.88 -7.74 -26.85
N ASN A 162 1.79 -7.92 -27.81
CA ASN A 162 3.23 -7.82 -27.57
C ASN A 162 3.66 -6.44 -27.10
N ALA A 163 3.11 -5.36 -27.66
CA ALA A 163 3.39 -3.99 -27.20
C ALA A 163 2.99 -3.78 -25.75
N LEU A 164 1.78 -4.21 -25.34
CA LEU A 164 1.30 -4.08 -23.96
C LEU A 164 2.11 -4.96 -22.99
N LEU A 165 2.52 -6.15 -23.40
CA LEU A 165 3.40 -7.02 -22.60
C LEU A 165 4.78 -6.39 -22.40
N GLU A 166 5.32 -5.72 -23.43
CA GLU A 166 6.58 -4.99 -23.33
C GLU A 166 6.47 -3.79 -22.38
N GLU A 167 5.40 -3.00 -22.48
CA GLU A 167 5.12 -1.89 -21.56
C GLU A 167 5.01 -2.38 -20.11
N ALA A 168 4.28 -3.47 -19.85
CA ALA A 168 4.17 -4.07 -18.53
C ALA A 168 5.53 -4.56 -18.00
N SER A 169 6.33 -5.18 -18.88
CA SER A 169 7.70 -5.59 -18.58
C SER A 169 8.58 -4.40 -18.18
N ASN A 170 8.47 -3.29 -18.90
CA ASN A 170 9.23 -2.07 -18.62
C ASN A 170 8.77 -1.41 -17.31
N ALA A 171 7.47 -1.39 -17.02
CA ALA A 171 6.93 -0.91 -15.75
C ALA A 171 7.43 -1.72 -14.55
N LEU A 172 7.54 -3.05 -14.70
CA LEU A 172 8.09 -3.92 -13.66
C LEU A 172 9.59 -3.73 -13.49
N LYS A 173 10.39 -3.76 -14.58
CA LYS A 173 11.86 -3.59 -14.53
C LYS A 173 12.30 -2.21 -14.09
N GLY A 174 11.49 -1.19 -14.33
CA GLY A 174 11.75 0.20 -14.01
C GLY A 174 11.14 0.60 -12.66
N PRO A 175 10.00 1.33 -12.67
CA PRO A 175 9.42 1.92 -11.46
C PRO A 175 9.13 0.90 -10.35
N PHE A 176 8.49 -0.22 -10.66
CA PHE A 176 8.19 -1.25 -9.66
C PHE A 176 9.46 -1.74 -8.94
N LYS A 177 10.47 -2.13 -9.71
CA LYS A 177 11.75 -2.62 -9.15
C LYS A 177 12.44 -1.56 -8.30
N ARG A 178 12.46 -0.28 -8.75
CA ARG A 178 13.07 0.81 -7.97
C ARG A 178 12.36 1.00 -6.63
N GLY A 179 11.04 1.06 -6.63
CA GLY A 179 10.26 1.23 -5.40
C GLY A 179 10.50 0.11 -4.40
N TYR A 180 10.38 -1.14 -4.83
CA TYR A 180 10.62 -2.29 -3.94
C TYR A 180 12.07 -2.41 -3.48
N SER A 181 13.05 -2.05 -4.33
CA SER A 181 14.46 -2.01 -3.93
C SER A 181 14.73 -0.94 -2.88
N SER A 182 14.08 0.23 -2.97
CA SER A 182 14.15 1.31 -1.97
C SER A 182 13.57 0.86 -0.63
N LEU A 183 12.42 0.17 -0.67
CA LEU A 183 11.82 -0.40 0.54
C LEU A 183 12.73 -1.47 1.18
N LEU A 184 13.26 -2.41 0.38
CA LEU A 184 14.18 -3.44 0.86
C LEU A 184 15.40 -2.83 1.55
N ALA A 185 16.06 -1.89 0.89
CA ALA A 185 17.23 -1.19 1.46
C ALA A 185 16.88 -0.47 2.77
N THR A 186 15.68 0.11 2.88
CA THR A 186 15.22 0.78 4.11
C THR A 186 14.99 -0.22 5.24
N LEU A 187 14.39 -1.37 4.95
CA LEU A 187 14.21 -2.44 5.94
C LEU A 187 15.54 -2.97 6.45
N GLU A 188 16.49 -3.22 5.55
CA GLU A 188 17.85 -3.69 5.90
C GLU A 188 18.61 -2.66 6.74
N GLN A 189 18.48 -1.37 6.44
CA GLN A 189 19.09 -0.28 7.20
C GLN A 189 18.45 -0.10 8.58
N GLN A 190 17.16 -0.32 8.74
CA GLN A 190 16.44 -0.13 10.00
C GLN A 190 16.53 -1.33 10.93
N LYS A 191 16.69 -2.54 10.39
CA LYS A 191 16.80 -3.77 11.19
C LYS A 191 17.85 -3.68 12.32
N PRO A 192 19.11 -3.22 12.11
CA PRO A 192 20.11 -3.12 13.18
C PRO A 192 19.84 -1.96 14.16
N LEU A 193 18.94 -1.02 13.85
CA LEU A 193 18.60 0.10 14.74
C LEU A 193 17.59 -0.29 15.81
N GLN A 194 17.02 -1.47 15.69
CA GLN A 194 16.01 -1.96 16.60
C GLN A 194 16.67 -2.33 17.94
N ILE A 195 16.15 -1.76 19.01
CA ILE A 195 16.53 -2.12 20.38
C ILE A 195 15.76 -3.41 20.73
N ASN A 196 16.46 -4.44 21.21
CA ASN A 196 15.85 -5.73 21.65
C ASN A 196 14.94 -5.54 22.88
N ASN A 197 13.93 -4.71 22.72
CA ASN A 197 12.88 -4.54 23.70
C ASN A 197 11.56 -4.74 22.93
N ASP A 198 11.13 -6.00 22.85
CA ASP A 198 9.95 -6.40 22.09
C ASP A 198 8.63 -5.93 22.71
N GLY A 199 8.70 -4.95 23.60
CA GLY A 199 7.52 -4.29 24.18
C GLY A 199 6.77 -5.15 25.21
N VAL A 200 7.46 -6.09 25.85
CA VAL A 200 6.92 -6.93 26.92
C VAL A 200 7.37 -6.39 28.27
#